data_2ed52d18134c126dad401f729744dd59
#
_entry.id   2ed52d18134c126dad401f729744dd59
#
_cell.length_a   1.000
_cell.length_b   1.000
_cell.length_c   1.000
_cell.angle_alpha   90.00
_cell.angle_beta   90.00
_cell.angle_gamma   90.00
#
_symmetry.space_group_name_H-M   'P 1'
#
loop_
_entity.id
_entity.type
_entity.pdbx_description
1 polymer ?
#
loop_
_entity_poly.entity_id
_entity_poly.type
_entity_poly.pdbx_seq_one_letter_code
_entity_poly.pdbx_strand_id
1 'polypeptide(L)'
;MAKDITIFTTNTCGYCVMVKKWLGSKGHSYQEVNLDQNPARQAEALALSGALTVPVTVVTKDDDTKEVIVGFNLAKLAPAVA
;
A
#
# COMPACT_ATOMS: atom_id res chain seq x y z
N MET A 1 2.58 -12.88 10.00
CA MET A 1 2.59 -12.87 8.52
C MET A 1 1.45 -12.04 7.98
N ALA A 2 1.65 -11.30 6.91
CA ALA A 2 0.58 -10.51 6.30
C ALA A 2 -0.41 -11.43 5.57
N LYS A 3 -1.70 -11.20 5.78
CA LYS A 3 -2.78 -11.92 5.13
C LYS A 3 -3.08 -11.35 3.76
N ASP A 4 -3.03 -10.01 3.64
CA ASP A 4 -3.38 -9.31 2.43
C ASP A 4 -2.64 -7.97 2.39
N ILE A 5 -2.24 -7.56 1.20
CA ILE A 5 -1.54 -6.29 0.99
C ILE A 5 -2.21 -5.57 -0.17
N THR A 6 -2.61 -4.32 0.05
CA THR A 6 -3.20 -3.46 -0.99
C THR A 6 -2.39 -2.18 -1.09
N ILE A 7 -2.03 -1.78 -2.30
CA ILE A 7 -1.30 -0.55 -2.56
C ILE A 7 -2.16 0.38 -3.40
N PHE A 8 -2.39 1.59 -2.90
CA PHE A 8 -3.02 2.66 -3.67
C PHE A 8 -1.95 3.47 -4.38
N THR A 9 -2.06 3.60 -5.68
CA THR A 9 -1.05 4.22 -6.54
C THR A 9 -1.66 5.23 -7.51
N THR A 10 -0.79 5.96 -8.22
CA THR A 10 -1.18 6.78 -9.37
C THR A 10 -0.21 6.50 -10.52
N ASN A 11 -0.56 6.98 -11.73
CA ASN A 11 0.25 6.73 -12.92
C ASN A 11 1.64 7.38 -12.86
N THR A 12 1.79 8.46 -12.09
CA THR A 12 3.02 9.26 -12.05
C THR A 12 3.76 9.16 -10.72
N CYS A 13 3.48 8.15 -9.93
CA CYS A 13 4.07 7.99 -8.61
C CYS A 13 5.34 7.13 -8.66
N GLY A 14 6.51 7.77 -8.55
CA GLY A 14 7.78 7.05 -8.53
C GLY A 14 7.96 6.18 -7.29
N TYR A 15 7.53 6.64 -6.13
CA TYR A 15 7.62 5.85 -4.90
C TYR A 15 6.67 4.65 -4.90
N CYS A 16 5.55 4.74 -5.61
CA CYS A 16 4.66 3.59 -5.79
C CYS A 16 5.38 2.46 -6.50
N VAL A 17 6.17 2.79 -7.53
CA VAL A 17 6.98 1.80 -8.25
C VAL A 17 8.00 1.17 -7.30
N MET A 18 8.63 1.96 -6.45
CA MET A 18 9.61 1.46 -5.49
C MET A 18 8.98 0.49 -4.48
N VAL A 19 7.81 0.81 -3.96
CA VAL A 19 7.10 -0.07 -3.02
C VAL A 19 6.74 -1.39 -3.70
N LYS A 20 6.22 -1.33 -4.93
CA LYS A 20 5.86 -2.54 -5.67
C LYS A 20 7.07 -3.42 -5.94
N LYS A 21 8.19 -2.83 -6.35
CA LYS A 21 9.43 -3.56 -6.58
C LYS A 21 9.94 -4.21 -5.29
N TRP A 22 9.90 -3.48 -4.19
CA TRP A 22 10.35 -4.00 -2.91
C TRP A 22 9.50 -5.20 -2.46
N LEU A 23 8.18 -5.09 -2.54
CA LEU A 23 7.29 -6.19 -2.19
C LEU A 23 7.53 -7.41 -3.08
N GLY A 24 7.68 -7.20 -4.39
CA GLY A 24 7.97 -8.27 -5.32
C GLY A 24 9.30 -8.95 -5.03
N SER A 25 10.34 -8.17 -4.69
CA SER A 25 11.66 -8.72 -4.38
C SER A 25 11.66 -9.56 -3.10
N LYS A 26 10.73 -9.31 -2.20
CA LYS A 26 10.55 -10.08 -0.96
C LYS A 26 9.59 -11.25 -1.11
N GLY A 27 9.04 -11.46 -2.30
CA GLY A 27 8.11 -12.55 -2.56
C GLY A 27 6.70 -12.33 -2.05
N HIS A 28 6.33 -11.09 -1.75
CA HIS A 28 4.98 -10.77 -1.29
C HIS A 28 4.04 -10.54 -2.47
N SER A 29 2.85 -11.13 -2.42
CA SER A 29 1.77 -10.83 -3.33
C SER A 29 0.99 -9.61 -2.83
N TYR A 30 0.53 -8.77 -3.74
CA TYR A 30 -0.22 -7.57 -3.38
C TYR A 30 -1.24 -7.24 -4.46
N GLN A 31 -2.26 -6.45 -4.09
CA GLN A 31 -3.22 -5.88 -5.02
C GLN A 31 -2.89 -4.41 -5.22
N GLU A 32 -2.89 -3.97 -6.46
CA GLU A 32 -2.68 -2.56 -6.78
C GLU A 32 -4.00 -1.90 -7.15
N VAL A 33 -4.31 -0.79 -6.50
CA VAL A 33 -5.44 0.06 -6.84
C VAL A 33 -4.88 1.36 -7.40
N ASN A 34 -4.94 1.53 -8.73
CA ASN A 34 -4.50 2.75 -9.37
C ASN A 34 -5.63 3.77 -9.32
N LEU A 35 -5.42 4.86 -8.59
CA LEU A 35 -6.45 5.87 -8.37
C LEU A 35 -6.77 6.69 -9.61
N ASP A 36 -5.84 6.78 -10.56
CA ASP A 36 -6.09 7.44 -11.84
C ASP A 36 -7.06 6.62 -12.71
N GLN A 37 -7.01 5.29 -12.58
CA GLN A 37 -7.92 4.37 -13.28
C GLN A 37 -9.20 4.12 -12.49
N ASN A 38 -9.16 4.28 -11.17
CA ASN A 38 -10.27 4.04 -10.26
C ASN A 38 -10.48 5.23 -9.32
N PRO A 39 -10.88 6.39 -9.84
CA PRO A 39 -10.99 7.60 -9.00
C PRO A 39 -12.06 7.47 -7.91
N ALA A 40 -13.03 6.60 -8.08
CA ALA A 40 -14.06 6.34 -7.06
C ALA A 40 -13.46 5.76 -5.77
N ARG A 41 -12.27 5.16 -5.82
CA ARG A 41 -11.62 4.58 -4.65
C ARG A 41 -10.71 5.56 -3.91
N GLN A 42 -10.60 6.79 -4.39
CA GLN A 42 -9.79 7.81 -3.73
C GLN A 42 -10.29 8.14 -2.33
N ALA A 43 -11.60 8.17 -2.14
CA ALA A 43 -12.20 8.40 -0.82
C ALA A 43 -11.82 7.30 0.18
N GLU A 44 -11.75 6.05 -0.28
CA GLU A 44 -11.31 4.91 0.53
C GLU A 44 -9.86 5.08 0.97
N ALA A 45 -8.98 5.43 0.05
CA ALA A 45 -7.56 5.66 0.35
C ALA A 45 -7.40 6.81 1.36
N LEU A 46 -8.15 7.89 1.17
CA LEU A 46 -8.12 9.03 2.09
C LEU A 46 -8.63 8.64 3.49
N ALA A 47 -9.71 7.87 3.57
CA ALA A 47 -10.26 7.42 4.84
C ALA A 47 -9.29 6.53 5.60
N LEU A 48 -8.54 5.68 4.90
CA LEU A 48 -7.57 4.77 5.51
C LEU A 48 -6.28 5.48 5.94
N SER A 49 -5.78 6.40 5.13
CA SER A 49 -4.47 7.03 5.36
C SER A 49 -4.55 8.39 6.05
N GLY A 50 -5.68 9.05 5.96
CA GLY A 50 -5.83 10.43 6.44
C GLY A 50 -5.14 11.46 5.55
N ALA A 51 -4.67 11.08 4.36
CA ALA A 51 -3.93 11.97 3.46
C ALA A 51 -4.22 11.63 2.00
N LEU A 52 -4.05 12.63 1.12
CA LEU A 52 -4.21 12.44 -0.33
C LEU A 52 -2.90 12.06 -1.03
N THR A 53 -1.92 11.59 -0.29
CA THR A 53 -0.62 11.21 -0.83
C THR A 53 -0.57 9.73 -1.18
N VAL A 54 0.22 9.39 -2.20
CA VAL A 54 0.51 8.01 -2.60
C VAL A 54 2.02 7.79 -2.55
N PRO A 55 2.50 6.57 -2.38
CA PRO A 55 1.75 5.34 -2.23
C PRO A 55 1.13 5.20 -0.82
N VAL A 56 0.00 4.51 -0.74
CA VAL A 56 -0.58 4.09 0.52
C VAL A 56 -0.64 2.57 0.52
N THR A 57 0.05 1.95 1.46
CA THR A 57 0.08 0.48 1.58
C THR A 57 -0.75 0.08 2.78
N VAL A 58 -1.75 -0.76 2.56
CA VAL A 58 -2.60 -1.31 3.62
C VAL A 58 -2.25 -2.78 3.77
N VAL A 59 -1.73 -3.14 4.93
CA VAL A 59 -1.37 -4.51 5.25
C VAL A 59 -2.40 -5.06 6.24
N THR A 60 -3.14 -6.08 5.82
CA THR A 60 -4.07 -6.80 6.69
C THR A 60 -3.34 -8.01 7.26
N LYS A 61 -3.30 -8.10 8.57
CA LYS A 61 -2.62 -9.18 9.28
C LYS A 61 -3.57 -10.36 9.50
N ASP A 62 -3.01 -11.48 9.96
CA ASP A 62 -3.77 -12.71 10.16
C ASP A 62 -4.90 -12.56 11.17
N ASP A 63 -4.78 -11.63 12.10
CA ASP A 63 -5.82 -11.31 13.10
C ASP A 63 -6.81 -10.25 12.63
N ASP A 64 -6.82 -9.92 11.33
CA ASP A 64 -7.65 -8.91 10.67
C ASP A 64 -7.36 -7.47 11.08
N THR A 65 -6.29 -7.21 11.81
CA THR A 65 -5.84 -5.84 12.04
C THR A 65 -5.18 -5.29 10.78
N LYS A 66 -5.37 -3.99 10.54
CA LYS A 66 -4.81 -3.31 9.37
C LYS A 66 -3.75 -2.32 9.80
N GLU A 67 -2.64 -2.33 9.09
CA GLU A 67 -1.60 -1.33 9.25
C GLU A 67 -1.49 -0.53 7.96
N VAL A 68 -1.54 0.79 8.07
CA VAL A 68 -1.51 1.70 6.92
C VAL A 68 -0.18 2.43 6.92
N ILE A 69 0.56 2.27 5.84
CA ILE A 69 1.86 2.90 5.65
C ILE A 69 1.74 3.90 4.51
N VAL A 70 2.00 5.17 4.80
CA VAL A 70 1.98 6.25 3.81
C VAL A 70 3.40 6.51 3.32
N GLY A 71 3.58 6.51 2.01
CA GLY A 71 4.87 6.75 1.40
C GLY A 71 5.76 5.50 1.35
N PHE A 72 6.98 5.68 0.88
CA PHE A 72 7.98 4.61 0.84
C PHE A 72 8.77 4.61 2.14
N ASN A 73 8.28 3.87 3.12
CA ASN A 73 8.87 3.82 4.46
C ASN A 73 9.18 2.38 4.84
N LEU A 74 10.38 1.93 4.53
CA LEU A 74 10.81 0.56 4.79
C LEU A 74 10.87 0.24 6.28
N ALA A 75 11.12 1.22 7.13
CA ALA A 75 11.14 1.01 8.58
C ALA A 75 9.77 0.56 9.11
N LYS A 76 8.69 0.92 8.41
CA LYS A 76 7.34 0.49 8.76
C LYS A 76 6.88 -0.68 7.90
N LEU A 77 7.25 -0.70 6.60
CA LEU A 77 6.83 -1.76 5.69
C LEU A 77 7.41 -3.12 6.08
N ALA A 78 8.70 -3.19 6.39
CA ALA A 78 9.35 -4.45 6.69
C ALA A 78 8.70 -5.21 7.86
N PRO A 79 8.46 -4.58 9.04
CA PRO A 79 7.79 -5.28 10.13
C PRO A 79 6.30 -5.55 9.86
N ALA A 80 5.63 -4.70 9.05
CA ALA A 80 4.21 -4.88 8.78
C ALA A 80 3.94 -6.13 7.94
N VAL A 81 4.82 -6.44 6.99
CA VAL A 81 4.64 -7.60 6.08
C VAL A 81 5.35 -8.85 6.58
N ALA A 82 6.08 -8.74 7.66
CA ALA A 82 6.82 -9.88 8.22
C ALA A 82 5.90 -10.95 8.82
#